data_2eaac10ccfedb9cc43437e0efd66c4b3
#
_entry.id   2eaac10ccfedb9cc43437e0efd66c4b3
#
_cell.length_a   1.000
_cell.length_b   1.000
_cell.length_c   1.000
_cell.angle_alpha   90.00
_cell.angle_beta   90.00
_cell.angle_gamma   90.00
#
_symmetry.space_group_name_H-M   'P 1'
#
loop_
_entity.id
_entity.type
_entity.pdbx_description
1 polymer ?
#
loop_
_entity_poly.entity_id
_entity_poly.type
_entity_poly.pdbx_seq_one_letter_code
_entity_poly.pdbx_strand_id
1 'polypeptide(L)'
;MKLDVYFVDAFTSEIFSGNPAAVIFSDIDDEVLMQKIAAENNLSETAFVDLSNNNIRWFSPACEVNLCGHATLASAFIYFNYFDTTKETIAFNSASGELKVYKKDDYLELDFPKDTFKQVDMIEMVESATGAKPLETYLGDINLFAVYENEEIISNINPDYSAVSNLEGQGLIISSSSNQYDFVSRYFCPNFGINEDPVTGSAHTTLIPYWSEKLSKDSLTAKQVSTRGGELFCHNIKNRVLIGGKAVLYMKGLIEIS
;
A
#
# COMPACT_ATOMS: atom_id res chain seq x y z
N MET A 1 17.78 -22.54 -13.13
CA MET A 1 16.34 -22.20 -13.30
C MET A 1 16.24 -20.81 -13.87
N LYS A 2 15.18 -20.49 -14.68
CA LYS A 2 14.97 -19.15 -15.24
C LYS A 2 13.58 -18.66 -14.84
N LEU A 3 13.48 -17.41 -14.35
CA LEU A 3 12.26 -16.80 -13.87
C LEU A 3 12.05 -15.45 -14.55
N ASP A 4 10.91 -15.26 -15.19
CA ASP A 4 10.49 -13.93 -15.62
C ASP A 4 10.16 -13.08 -14.41
N VAL A 5 10.73 -11.86 -14.34
CA VAL A 5 10.45 -10.86 -13.33
C VAL A 5 9.92 -9.58 -13.96
N TYR A 6 8.90 -9.00 -13.35
CA TYR A 6 8.28 -7.75 -13.76
C TYR A 6 8.44 -6.73 -12.65
N PHE A 7 8.98 -5.57 -12.96
CA PHE A 7 9.08 -4.43 -12.03
C PHE A 7 7.97 -3.45 -12.37
N VAL A 8 7.08 -3.21 -11.44
CA VAL A 8 5.84 -2.45 -11.64
C VAL A 8 5.77 -1.35 -10.61
N ASP A 9 5.49 -0.12 -11.05
CA ASP A 9 5.14 0.97 -10.17
C ASP A 9 3.61 0.98 -10.00
N ALA A 10 3.14 0.71 -8.78
CA ALA A 10 1.72 0.65 -8.42
C ALA A 10 1.21 2.00 -7.90
N PHE A 11 -0.10 2.27 -8.06
CA PHE A 11 -0.78 3.52 -7.70
C PHE A 11 -0.30 4.74 -8.48
N THR A 12 0.13 4.52 -9.71
CA THR A 12 0.57 5.58 -10.63
C THR A 12 0.41 5.16 -12.10
N SER A 13 0.33 6.14 -13.00
CA SER A 13 0.46 5.94 -14.46
C SER A 13 1.84 6.30 -15.00
N GLU A 14 2.75 6.78 -14.13
CA GLU A 14 4.08 7.26 -14.52
C GLU A 14 5.17 6.42 -13.85
N ILE A 15 6.18 6.03 -14.64
CA ILE A 15 7.37 5.35 -14.09
C ILE A 15 8.12 6.29 -13.13
N PHE A 16 8.79 5.69 -12.14
CA PHE A 16 9.53 6.40 -11.08
C PHE A 16 8.64 7.09 -10.03
N SER A 17 7.33 6.90 -10.12
CA SER A 17 6.34 7.32 -9.13
C SER A 17 5.66 6.10 -8.51
N GLY A 18 4.70 6.30 -7.60
CA GLY A 18 3.97 5.20 -6.97
C GLY A 18 4.84 4.32 -6.07
N ASN A 19 4.35 3.13 -5.79
CA ASN A 19 5.05 2.15 -4.94
C ASN A 19 5.57 0.98 -5.80
N PRO A 20 6.91 0.79 -5.90
CA PRO A 20 7.49 -0.22 -6.77
C PRO A 20 7.38 -1.62 -6.15
N ALA A 21 7.04 -2.60 -6.96
CA ALA A 21 7.08 -4.02 -6.61
C ALA A 21 7.71 -4.86 -7.72
N ALA A 22 8.43 -5.90 -7.35
CA ALA A 22 8.78 -6.97 -8.28
C ALA A 22 7.69 -8.05 -8.23
N VAL A 23 7.34 -8.62 -9.40
CA VAL A 23 6.34 -9.67 -9.52
C VAL A 23 6.94 -10.84 -10.29
N ILE A 24 6.82 -12.04 -9.73
CA ILE A 24 7.32 -13.30 -10.33
C ILE A 24 6.17 -14.29 -10.33
N PHE A 25 5.80 -14.77 -11.53
CA PHE A 25 4.83 -15.84 -11.68
C PHE A 25 5.59 -17.18 -11.77
N SER A 26 5.44 -18.00 -10.75
CA SER A 26 6.16 -19.26 -10.62
C SER A 26 5.49 -20.20 -9.62
N ASP A 27 5.72 -21.49 -9.76
CA ASP A 27 5.36 -22.57 -8.83
C ASP A 27 6.45 -22.84 -7.78
N ILE A 28 7.39 -21.90 -7.57
CA ILE A 28 8.42 -22.03 -6.52
C ILE A 28 7.74 -22.05 -5.15
N ASP A 29 8.10 -23.07 -4.35
CA ASP A 29 7.67 -23.20 -2.94
C ASP A 29 8.87 -23.21 -1.96
N ASP A 30 10.05 -22.80 -2.44
CA ASP A 30 11.26 -22.66 -1.62
C ASP A 30 11.30 -21.24 -1.03
N GLU A 31 10.89 -21.12 0.22
CA GLU A 31 10.86 -19.84 0.97
C GLU A 31 12.25 -19.19 1.08
N VAL A 32 13.29 -20.00 1.26
CA VAL A 32 14.67 -19.48 1.37
C VAL A 32 15.11 -18.85 0.03
N LEU A 33 14.73 -19.47 -1.07
CA LEU A 33 14.99 -18.94 -2.41
C LEU A 33 14.19 -17.67 -2.68
N MET A 34 12.88 -17.64 -2.36
CA MET A 34 12.04 -16.45 -2.48
C MET A 34 12.63 -15.28 -1.68
N GLN A 35 13.04 -15.52 -0.44
CA GLN A 35 13.65 -14.50 0.41
C GLN A 35 14.96 -13.95 -0.17
N LYS A 36 15.81 -14.81 -0.73
CA LYS A 36 17.07 -14.38 -1.38
C LYS A 36 16.79 -13.52 -2.61
N ILE A 37 15.81 -13.90 -3.42
CA ILE A 37 15.41 -13.13 -4.61
C ILE A 37 14.87 -11.76 -4.19
N ALA A 38 14.03 -11.70 -3.15
CA ALA A 38 13.49 -10.45 -2.65
C ALA A 38 14.58 -9.53 -2.09
N ALA A 39 15.56 -10.10 -1.37
CA ALA A 39 16.70 -9.36 -0.86
C ALA A 39 17.58 -8.78 -1.99
N GLU A 40 17.80 -9.56 -3.07
CA GLU A 40 18.58 -9.12 -4.23
C GLU A 40 17.85 -8.04 -5.03
N ASN A 41 16.51 -8.16 -5.20
CA ASN A 41 15.70 -7.15 -5.86
C ASN A 41 15.69 -5.82 -5.09
N ASN A 42 15.81 -5.87 -3.77
CA ASN A 42 15.91 -4.72 -2.87
C ASN A 42 14.82 -3.65 -3.09
N LEU A 43 13.61 -4.09 -3.39
CA LEU A 43 12.40 -3.27 -3.41
C LEU A 43 11.62 -3.43 -2.11
N SER A 44 10.60 -2.58 -1.89
CA SER A 44 9.70 -2.73 -0.73
C SER A 44 9.23 -4.16 -0.60
N GLU A 45 8.66 -4.74 -1.67
CA GLU A 45 8.29 -6.16 -1.73
C GLU A 45 8.51 -6.76 -3.13
N THR A 46 8.77 -8.08 -3.10
CA THR A 46 8.69 -8.98 -4.25
C THR A 46 7.50 -9.92 -4.03
N ALA A 47 6.56 -9.94 -4.97
CA ALA A 47 5.44 -10.86 -4.99
C ALA A 47 5.78 -12.12 -5.81
N PHE A 48 5.46 -13.28 -5.24
CA PHE A 48 5.51 -14.57 -5.92
C PHE A 48 4.10 -15.09 -6.09
N VAL A 49 3.70 -15.41 -7.31
CA VAL A 49 2.34 -15.82 -7.68
C VAL A 49 2.37 -17.18 -8.35
N ASP A 50 1.71 -18.16 -7.75
CA ASP A 50 1.46 -19.46 -8.37
C ASP A 50 0.04 -19.47 -8.98
N LEU A 51 -0.05 -19.42 -10.29
CA LEU A 51 -1.33 -19.43 -11.02
C LEU A 51 -2.03 -20.80 -11.03
N SER A 52 -1.39 -21.88 -10.62
CA SER A 52 -2.05 -23.20 -10.54
C SER A 52 -3.12 -23.26 -9.44
N ASN A 53 -2.95 -22.45 -8.40
CA ASN A 53 -3.83 -22.35 -7.22
C ASN A 53 -4.16 -20.91 -6.84
N ASN A 54 -3.68 -19.90 -7.61
CA ASN A 54 -3.77 -18.47 -7.34
C ASN A 54 -3.17 -18.07 -6.00
N ASN A 55 -2.16 -18.78 -5.50
CA ASN A 55 -1.48 -18.41 -4.28
C ASN A 55 -0.55 -17.21 -4.51
N ILE A 56 -0.52 -16.26 -3.57
CA ILE A 56 0.36 -15.11 -3.58
C ILE A 56 1.09 -14.99 -2.24
N ARG A 57 2.40 -14.77 -2.29
CA ARG A 57 3.26 -14.51 -1.13
C ARG A 57 4.11 -13.27 -1.42
N TRP A 58 4.38 -12.50 -0.39
CA TRP A 58 5.17 -11.27 -0.51
C TRP A 58 6.35 -11.30 0.44
N PHE A 59 7.49 -10.89 -0.07
CA PHE A 59 8.74 -10.83 0.67
C PHE A 59 9.34 -9.43 0.58
N SER A 60 9.57 -8.80 1.73
CA SER A 60 10.48 -7.67 1.84
C SER A 60 11.92 -8.16 1.71
N PRO A 61 12.93 -7.29 1.61
CA PRO A 61 14.33 -7.71 1.68
C PRO A 61 14.70 -8.49 2.95
N ALA A 62 13.94 -8.34 4.04
CA ALA A 62 14.26 -8.90 5.34
C ALA A 62 13.41 -10.13 5.72
N CYS A 63 12.13 -10.19 5.33
CA CYS A 63 11.19 -11.23 5.75
C CYS A 63 9.98 -11.33 4.84
N GLU A 64 9.26 -12.45 4.95
CA GLU A 64 7.92 -12.59 4.40
C GLU A 64 6.95 -11.67 5.13
N VAL A 65 6.01 -11.05 4.40
CA VAL A 65 4.95 -10.21 4.94
C VAL A 65 3.57 -10.82 4.69
N ASN A 66 2.67 -10.69 5.65
CA ASN A 66 1.37 -11.35 5.61
C ASN A 66 0.37 -10.72 4.64
N LEU A 67 0.55 -9.43 4.32
CA LEU A 67 -0.34 -8.68 3.44
C LEU A 67 0.41 -7.52 2.78
N CYS A 68 0.28 -7.40 1.46
CA CYS A 68 0.86 -6.30 0.71
C CYS A 68 -0.08 -5.83 -0.41
N GLY A 69 -0.69 -4.64 -0.25
CA GLY A 69 -1.68 -4.11 -1.20
C GLY A 69 -1.05 -3.73 -2.54
N HIS A 70 0.03 -2.93 -2.54
CA HIS A 70 0.63 -2.44 -3.80
C HIS A 70 1.21 -3.58 -4.65
N ALA A 71 1.87 -4.57 -4.02
CA ALA A 71 2.40 -5.71 -4.76
C ALA A 71 1.30 -6.66 -5.26
N THR A 72 0.13 -6.72 -4.58
CA THR A 72 -1.06 -7.42 -5.08
C THR A 72 -1.65 -6.71 -6.30
N LEU A 73 -1.74 -5.38 -6.27
CA LEU A 73 -2.19 -4.57 -7.40
C LEU A 73 -1.24 -4.72 -8.59
N ALA A 74 0.07 -4.68 -8.35
CA ALA A 74 1.10 -4.93 -9.35
C ALA A 74 0.97 -6.33 -9.97
N SER A 75 0.73 -7.36 -9.16
CA SER A 75 0.53 -8.73 -9.61
C SER A 75 -0.72 -8.88 -10.50
N ALA A 76 -1.83 -8.26 -10.08
CA ALA A 76 -3.05 -8.25 -10.89
C ALA A 76 -2.86 -7.47 -12.20
N PHE A 77 -2.12 -6.36 -12.19
CA PHE A 77 -1.78 -5.61 -13.40
C PHE A 77 -1.04 -6.48 -14.40
N ILE A 78 -0.03 -7.23 -13.96
CA ILE A 78 0.71 -8.15 -14.85
C ILE A 78 -0.20 -9.30 -15.30
N TYR A 79 -1.02 -9.88 -14.41
CA TYR A 79 -1.96 -10.93 -14.78
C TYR A 79 -2.89 -10.51 -15.91
N PHE A 80 -3.58 -9.36 -15.78
CA PHE A 80 -4.54 -8.87 -16.76
C PHE A 80 -3.92 -8.41 -18.09
N ASN A 81 -2.64 -8.08 -18.12
CA ASN A 81 -1.99 -7.60 -19.34
C ASN A 81 -1.14 -8.68 -20.06
N TYR A 82 -0.67 -9.72 -19.35
CA TYR A 82 0.29 -10.68 -19.91
C TYR A 82 -0.15 -12.14 -19.80
N PHE A 83 -1.12 -12.49 -18.95
CA PHE A 83 -1.56 -13.87 -18.76
C PHE A 83 -3.00 -14.11 -19.21
N ASP A 84 -3.96 -13.32 -18.77
CA ASP A 84 -5.35 -13.42 -19.21
C ASP A 84 -6.01 -12.05 -19.35
N THR A 85 -5.95 -11.51 -20.57
CA THR A 85 -6.48 -10.18 -20.90
C THR A 85 -8.02 -10.13 -20.95
N THR A 86 -8.69 -11.29 -20.94
CA THR A 86 -10.15 -11.39 -21.04
C THR A 86 -10.84 -11.35 -19.69
N LYS A 87 -10.10 -11.59 -18.59
CA LYS A 87 -10.64 -11.55 -17.24
C LYS A 87 -10.78 -10.11 -16.74
N GLU A 88 -11.82 -9.91 -15.94
CA GLU A 88 -12.08 -8.64 -15.24
C GLU A 88 -11.89 -8.76 -13.71
N THR A 89 -11.63 -9.97 -13.23
CA THR A 89 -11.44 -10.24 -11.80
C THR A 89 -10.45 -11.36 -11.61
N ILE A 90 -9.58 -11.20 -10.62
CA ILE A 90 -8.73 -12.27 -10.08
C ILE A 90 -8.88 -12.30 -8.57
N ALA A 91 -8.86 -13.50 -8.00
CA ALA A 91 -8.78 -13.70 -6.56
C ALA A 91 -7.47 -14.43 -6.25
N PHE A 92 -6.65 -13.83 -5.39
CA PHE A 92 -5.43 -14.43 -4.88
C PHE A 92 -5.67 -15.02 -3.50
N ASN A 93 -5.15 -16.22 -3.26
CA ASN A 93 -5.12 -16.84 -1.94
C ASN A 93 -3.86 -16.43 -1.20
N SER A 94 -3.97 -15.93 0.02
CA SER A 94 -2.83 -15.53 0.85
C SER A 94 -2.96 -16.02 2.27
N ALA A 95 -1.89 -15.85 3.08
CA ALA A 95 -1.92 -16.12 4.51
C ALA A 95 -2.98 -15.28 5.27
N SER A 96 -3.33 -14.10 4.74
CA SER A 96 -4.38 -13.22 5.28
C SER A 96 -5.78 -13.46 4.68
N GLY A 97 -5.94 -14.54 3.91
CA GLY A 97 -7.19 -14.91 3.25
C GLY A 97 -7.24 -14.52 1.77
N GLU A 98 -8.43 -14.58 1.20
CA GLU A 98 -8.66 -14.26 -0.21
C GLU A 98 -8.63 -12.75 -0.45
N LEU A 99 -7.85 -12.32 -1.45
CA LEU A 99 -7.75 -10.95 -1.91
C LEU A 99 -8.29 -10.84 -3.33
N LYS A 100 -9.37 -10.09 -3.51
CA LYS A 100 -9.98 -9.87 -4.82
C LYS A 100 -9.48 -8.57 -5.44
N VAL A 101 -9.17 -8.65 -6.73
CA VAL A 101 -8.82 -7.49 -7.55
C VAL A 101 -9.75 -7.43 -8.74
N TYR A 102 -10.38 -6.28 -8.93
CA TYR A 102 -11.27 -6.00 -10.04
C TYR A 102 -10.57 -5.08 -11.05
N LYS A 103 -10.65 -5.46 -12.33
CA LYS A 103 -10.22 -4.60 -13.43
C LYS A 103 -11.33 -3.60 -13.75
N LYS A 104 -10.97 -2.33 -13.79
CA LYS A 104 -11.80 -1.22 -14.28
C LYS A 104 -11.24 -0.73 -15.61
N ASP A 105 -11.89 0.25 -16.21
CA ASP A 105 -11.50 0.76 -17.53
C ASP A 105 -10.01 1.13 -17.60
N ASP A 106 -9.50 1.90 -16.63
CA ASP A 106 -8.13 2.41 -16.63
C ASP A 106 -7.37 2.27 -15.29
N TYR A 107 -7.93 1.54 -14.32
CA TYR A 107 -7.31 1.25 -13.02
C TYR A 107 -7.74 -0.12 -12.48
N LEU A 108 -7.18 -0.53 -11.37
CA LEU A 108 -7.50 -1.78 -10.66
C LEU A 108 -8.02 -1.43 -9.26
N GLU A 109 -8.96 -2.23 -8.73
CA GLU A 109 -9.49 -2.10 -7.38
C GLU A 109 -9.21 -3.33 -6.53
N LEU A 110 -8.61 -3.12 -5.38
CA LEU A 110 -8.40 -4.10 -4.32
C LEU A 110 -9.56 -4.05 -3.32
N ASP A 111 -10.11 -5.19 -2.96
CA ASP A 111 -11.20 -5.32 -1.98
C ASP A 111 -10.64 -5.72 -0.61
N PHE A 112 -10.69 -4.81 0.36
CA PHE A 112 -10.19 -5.01 1.72
C PHE A 112 -11.28 -4.89 2.78
N PRO A 113 -11.12 -5.58 3.95
CA PRO A 113 -11.93 -5.28 5.12
C PRO A 113 -11.68 -3.83 5.58
N LYS A 114 -12.73 -3.19 6.06
CA LYS A 114 -12.65 -1.89 6.71
C LYS A 114 -11.96 -2.04 8.06
N ASP A 115 -11.02 -1.15 8.35
CA ASP A 115 -10.41 -1.03 9.67
C ASP A 115 -11.39 -0.42 10.68
N THR A 116 -11.23 -0.77 11.95
CA THR A 116 -11.90 -0.12 13.07
C THR A 116 -10.92 0.76 13.82
N PHE A 117 -11.34 1.97 14.19
CA PHE A 117 -10.48 2.90 14.89
C PHE A 117 -11.26 3.67 15.97
N LYS A 118 -10.56 4.08 17.00
CA LYS A 118 -11.10 4.87 18.11
C LYS A 118 -10.26 6.12 18.32
N GLN A 119 -10.91 7.20 18.72
CA GLN A 119 -10.20 8.42 19.11
C GLN A 119 -9.38 8.16 20.37
N VAL A 120 -8.14 8.66 20.38
CA VAL A 120 -7.19 8.57 21.49
C VAL A 120 -6.54 9.93 21.73
N ASP A 121 -6.08 10.16 22.95
CA ASP A 121 -5.36 11.40 23.29
C ASP A 121 -3.84 11.16 23.19
N MET A 122 -3.31 11.26 21.96
CA MET A 122 -1.89 11.15 21.67
C MET A 122 -1.31 12.39 20.97
N ILE A 123 -2.03 13.52 21.07
CA ILE A 123 -1.69 14.76 20.36
C ILE A 123 -0.25 15.21 20.68
N GLU A 124 0.13 15.28 21.97
CA GLU A 124 1.46 15.74 22.39
C GLU A 124 2.59 14.82 21.93
N MET A 125 2.34 13.49 21.93
CA MET A 125 3.32 12.51 21.47
C MET A 125 3.54 12.59 19.96
N VAL A 126 2.45 12.72 19.20
CA VAL A 126 2.52 12.87 17.73
C VAL A 126 3.15 14.24 17.37
N GLU A 127 2.80 15.31 18.06
CA GLU A 127 3.44 16.63 17.87
C GLU A 127 4.94 16.56 18.11
N SER A 128 5.36 15.88 19.18
CA SER A 128 6.79 15.69 19.48
C SER A 128 7.52 14.91 18.38
N ALA A 129 6.87 13.91 17.79
CA ALA A 129 7.47 13.08 16.75
C ALA A 129 7.47 13.73 15.35
N THR A 130 6.47 14.57 15.05
CA THR A 130 6.28 15.17 13.72
C THR A 130 6.70 16.63 13.61
N GLY A 131 6.86 17.31 14.75
CA GLY A 131 7.13 18.75 14.81
C GLY A 131 5.92 19.63 14.48
N ALA A 132 4.73 19.03 14.29
CA ALA A 132 3.49 19.72 13.98
C ALA A 132 2.33 19.17 14.82
N LYS A 133 1.47 20.06 15.34
CA LYS A 133 0.35 19.66 16.19
C LYS A 133 -0.82 19.14 15.37
N PRO A 134 -1.24 17.86 15.56
CA PRO A 134 -2.44 17.36 14.93
C PRO A 134 -3.71 17.92 15.60
N LEU A 135 -4.81 17.92 14.85
CA LEU A 135 -6.15 18.29 15.35
C LEU A 135 -6.79 17.12 16.12
N GLU A 136 -6.61 15.91 15.61
CA GLU A 136 -7.24 14.70 16.12
C GLU A 136 -6.25 13.53 16.00
N THR A 137 -6.32 12.58 16.93
CA THR A 137 -5.55 11.34 16.88
C THR A 137 -6.46 10.13 17.12
N TYR A 138 -6.22 9.05 16.36
CA TYR A 138 -6.99 7.82 16.40
C TYR A 138 -6.04 6.62 16.41
N LEU A 139 -6.44 5.55 17.07
CA LEU A 139 -5.77 4.26 17.01
C LEU A 139 -6.67 3.27 16.28
N GLY A 140 -6.20 2.77 15.14
CA GLY A 140 -6.79 1.66 14.42
C GLY A 140 -6.32 0.31 14.95
N ASP A 141 -6.74 -0.78 14.30
CA ASP A 141 -6.30 -2.13 14.68
C ASP A 141 -4.78 -2.31 14.50
N ILE A 142 -4.19 -1.55 13.56
CA ILE A 142 -2.78 -1.69 13.19
C ILE A 142 -2.00 -0.39 13.42
N ASN A 143 -2.55 0.76 13.04
CA ASN A 143 -1.82 2.01 12.92
C ASN A 143 -2.37 3.13 13.80
N LEU A 144 -1.47 3.99 14.27
CA LEU A 144 -1.83 5.30 14.77
C LEU A 144 -2.14 6.23 13.59
N PHE A 145 -3.22 7.00 13.71
CA PHE A 145 -3.67 7.93 12.68
C PHE A 145 -3.84 9.32 13.26
N ALA A 146 -3.27 10.33 12.61
CA ALA A 146 -3.32 11.73 13.02
C ALA A 146 -3.85 12.62 11.89
N VAL A 147 -4.78 13.52 12.22
CA VAL A 147 -5.41 14.45 11.29
C VAL A 147 -4.85 15.84 11.50
N TYR A 148 -4.51 16.50 10.40
CA TYR A 148 -3.96 17.85 10.39
C TYR A 148 -4.88 18.83 9.66
N GLU A 149 -4.62 20.13 9.84
CA GLU A 149 -5.48 21.19 9.33
C GLU A 149 -5.50 21.27 7.80
N ASN A 150 -4.34 21.07 7.16
CA ASN A 150 -4.21 21.25 5.71
C ASN A 150 -3.04 20.45 5.11
N GLU A 151 -3.05 20.37 3.78
CA GLU A 151 -2.06 19.65 2.97
C GLU A 151 -0.64 20.25 3.09
N GLU A 152 -0.50 21.54 3.29
CA GLU A 152 0.80 22.19 3.41
C GLU A 152 1.56 21.68 4.65
N ILE A 153 0.86 21.48 5.76
CA ILE A 153 1.44 20.86 6.97
C ILE A 153 1.90 19.43 6.66
N ILE A 154 1.05 18.60 6.03
CA ILE A 154 1.38 17.20 5.68
C ILE A 154 2.63 17.14 4.82
N SER A 155 2.72 17.98 3.80
CA SER A 155 3.83 18.00 2.84
C SER A 155 5.15 18.43 3.47
N ASN A 156 5.12 19.31 4.48
CA ASN A 156 6.31 19.88 5.13
C ASN A 156 6.77 19.09 6.36
N ILE A 157 6.00 18.13 6.86
CA ILE A 157 6.41 17.29 8.00
C ILE A 157 7.69 16.52 7.64
N ASN A 158 8.72 16.69 8.46
CA ASN A 158 9.93 15.88 8.46
C ASN A 158 10.08 15.27 9.86
N PRO A 159 9.56 14.05 10.07
CA PRO A 159 9.42 13.49 11.41
C PRO A 159 10.76 13.01 11.98
N ASP A 160 10.86 12.98 13.29
CA ASP A 160 11.85 12.18 14.00
C ASP A 160 11.42 10.70 13.94
N TYR A 161 12.01 9.93 13.03
CA TYR A 161 11.69 8.53 12.83
C TYR A 161 11.95 7.66 14.07
N SER A 162 12.91 8.05 14.93
CA SER A 162 13.14 7.36 16.21
C SER A 162 11.99 7.63 17.18
N ALA A 163 11.44 8.84 17.20
CA ALA A 163 10.25 9.15 17.99
C ALA A 163 9.01 8.45 17.43
N VAL A 164 8.84 8.41 16.08
CA VAL A 164 7.75 7.67 15.44
C VAL A 164 7.79 6.17 15.77
N SER A 165 8.98 5.55 15.82
CA SER A 165 9.13 4.13 16.14
C SER A 165 8.68 3.76 17.56
N ASN A 166 8.57 4.75 18.47
CA ASN A 166 8.11 4.56 19.84
C ASN A 166 6.62 4.89 20.05
N LEU A 167 5.92 5.34 19.00
CA LEU A 167 4.48 5.54 19.05
C LEU A 167 3.74 4.20 19.06
N GLU A 168 2.50 4.20 19.56
CA GLU A 168 1.63 3.04 19.53
C GLU A 168 1.26 2.68 18.09
N GLY A 169 1.13 1.38 17.79
CA GLY A 169 0.82 0.86 16.47
C GLY A 169 2.07 0.48 15.67
N GLN A 170 1.85 0.01 14.45
CA GLN A 170 2.94 -0.43 13.54
C GLN A 170 3.53 0.72 12.74
N GLY A 171 2.77 1.81 12.56
CA GLY A 171 3.19 3.02 11.88
C GLY A 171 2.25 4.19 12.14
N LEU A 172 2.67 5.36 11.70
CA LEU A 172 1.93 6.61 11.83
C LEU A 172 1.39 7.03 10.46
N ILE A 173 0.06 7.02 10.34
CA ILE A 173 -0.66 7.66 9.23
C ILE A 173 -0.86 9.14 9.59
N ILE A 174 -0.50 10.05 8.69
CA ILE A 174 -0.89 11.45 8.80
C ILE A 174 -1.75 11.84 7.60
N SER A 175 -2.80 12.64 7.82
CA SER A 175 -3.72 13.01 6.74
C SER A 175 -4.38 14.37 6.98
N SER A 176 -4.78 15.00 5.89
CA SER A 176 -5.59 16.23 5.88
C SER A 176 -6.52 16.25 4.66
N SER A 177 -7.51 17.15 4.69
CA SER A 177 -8.23 17.52 3.47
C SER A 177 -7.29 18.16 2.45
N SER A 178 -7.66 18.10 1.16
CA SER A 178 -6.93 18.72 0.07
C SER A 178 -7.86 19.57 -0.79
N ASN A 179 -7.28 20.48 -1.57
CA ASN A 179 -8.03 21.26 -2.54
C ASN A 179 -8.14 20.56 -3.91
N GLN A 180 -7.25 19.62 -4.18
CA GLN A 180 -7.18 18.89 -5.47
C GLN A 180 -7.78 17.49 -5.36
N TYR A 181 -7.63 16.86 -4.20
CA TYR A 181 -8.16 15.55 -3.84
C TYR A 181 -9.17 15.69 -2.69
N ASP A 182 -9.89 14.64 -2.37
CA ASP A 182 -10.73 14.64 -1.17
C ASP A 182 -9.87 14.68 0.10
N PHE A 183 -8.74 13.96 0.06
CA PHE A 183 -7.73 14.00 1.14
C PHE A 183 -6.34 13.64 0.62
N VAL A 184 -5.33 14.02 1.42
CA VAL A 184 -3.95 13.58 1.23
C VAL A 184 -3.45 12.86 2.47
N SER A 185 -2.42 12.01 2.30
CA SER A 185 -1.83 11.25 3.40
C SER A 185 -0.33 11.03 3.22
N ARG A 186 0.34 10.66 4.31
CA ARG A 186 1.67 10.03 4.33
C ARG A 186 1.67 8.92 5.37
N TYR A 187 2.56 7.95 5.22
CA TYR A 187 2.69 6.82 6.12
C TYR A 187 4.14 6.59 6.53
N PHE A 188 4.41 6.74 7.81
CA PHE A 188 5.73 6.55 8.40
C PHE A 188 5.78 5.24 9.16
N CYS A 189 6.74 4.36 8.81
CA CYS A 189 6.81 3.00 9.35
C CYS A 189 8.25 2.53 9.62
N PRO A 190 9.04 3.27 10.42
CA PRO A 190 10.45 2.95 10.67
C PRO A 190 10.66 1.55 11.27
N ASN A 191 9.68 0.99 11.96
CA ASN A 191 9.72 -0.37 12.52
C ASN A 191 9.74 -1.48 11.45
N PHE A 192 9.38 -1.17 10.20
CA PHE A 192 9.49 -2.09 9.06
C PHE A 192 10.81 -1.95 8.29
N GLY A 193 11.76 -1.13 8.78
CA GLY A 193 13.04 -0.90 8.14
C GLY A 193 13.04 0.16 7.03
N ILE A 194 11.91 0.81 6.79
CA ILE A 194 11.77 1.95 5.88
C ILE A 194 11.15 3.13 6.62
N ASN A 195 11.69 4.32 6.41
CA ASN A 195 11.22 5.50 7.11
C ASN A 195 9.80 5.92 6.69
N GLU A 196 9.51 5.84 5.40
CA GLU A 196 8.24 6.22 4.80
C GLU A 196 7.90 5.27 3.66
N ASP A 197 6.68 4.72 3.65
CA ASP A 197 6.19 3.90 2.54
C ASP A 197 5.61 4.81 1.44
N PRO A 198 6.00 4.63 0.18
CA PRO A 198 5.60 5.52 -0.91
C PRO A 198 4.10 5.63 -1.13
N VAL A 199 3.36 4.50 -1.15
CA VAL A 199 1.89 4.45 -1.23
C VAL A 199 1.39 3.19 -0.52
N THR A 200 0.58 3.40 0.52
CA THR A 200 0.19 2.36 1.47
C THR A 200 -1.28 2.00 1.31
N GLY A 201 -1.56 0.90 0.63
CA GLY A 201 -2.93 0.41 0.47
C GLY A 201 -3.62 0.17 1.82
N SER A 202 -2.96 -0.51 2.76
CA SER A 202 -3.52 -0.84 4.08
C SER A 202 -3.87 0.39 4.92
N ALA A 203 -3.13 1.49 4.83
CA ALA A 203 -3.47 2.74 5.52
C ALA A 203 -4.83 3.30 5.08
N HIS A 204 -5.22 3.01 3.84
CA HIS A 204 -6.50 3.48 3.29
C HIS A 204 -7.71 2.68 3.81
N THR A 205 -7.51 1.53 4.47
CA THR A 205 -8.59 0.84 5.19
C THR A 205 -9.12 1.65 6.38
N THR A 206 -8.26 2.49 6.97
CA THR A 206 -8.58 3.46 8.04
C THR A 206 -9.01 4.81 7.46
N LEU A 207 -8.29 5.33 6.46
CA LEU A 207 -8.51 6.66 5.88
C LEU A 207 -9.86 6.78 5.16
N ILE A 208 -10.25 5.76 4.39
CA ILE A 208 -11.50 5.79 3.62
C ILE A 208 -12.72 5.95 4.53
N PRO A 209 -12.96 5.12 5.57
CA PRO A 209 -14.11 5.30 6.44
C PRO A 209 -14.10 6.64 7.19
N TYR A 210 -12.94 7.12 7.65
CA TYR A 210 -12.82 8.42 8.30
C TYR A 210 -13.25 9.57 7.36
N TRP A 211 -12.64 9.64 6.18
CA TRP A 211 -12.91 10.73 5.24
C TRP A 211 -14.30 10.63 4.61
N SER A 212 -14.83 9.42 4.40
CA SER A 212 -16.21 9.22 3.96
C SER A 212 -17.22 9.82 4.93
N GLU A 213 -17.05 9.59 6.22
CA GLU A 213 -17.90 10.18 7.26
C GLU A 213 -17.74 11.69 7.31
N LYS A 214 -16.48 12.19 7.35
CA LYS A 214 -16.17 13.62 7.46
C LYS A 214 -16.70 14.43 6.28
N LEU A 215 -16.66 13.88 5.06
CA LEU A 215 -17.08 14.54 3.83
C LEU A 215 -18.50 14.15 3.38
N SER A 216 -19.16 13.21 4.08
CA SER A 216 -20.45 12.64 3.71
C SER A 216 -20.45 12.11 2.25
N LYS A 217 -19.42 11.36 1.87
CA LYS A 217 -19.15 10.90 0.51
C LYS A 217 -18.53 9.52 0.51
N ASP A 218 -19.11 8.56 -0.23
CA ASP A 218 -18.61 7.17 -0.27
C ASP A 218 -17.56 6.91 -1.35
N SER A 219 -17.47 7.78 -2.36
CA SER A 219 -16.46 7.70 -3.40
C SER A 219 -15.50 8.88 -3.27
N LEU A 220 -14.23 8.59 -3.05
CA LEU A 220 -13.20 9.57 -2.71
C LEU A 220 -12.00 9.43 -3.66
N THR A 221 -11.33 10.54 -3.91
CA THR A 221 -10.01 10.57 -4.53
C THR A 221 -8.97 10.95 -3.49
N ALA A 222 -7.84 10.25 -3.48
CA ALA A 222 -6.78 10.49 -2.52
C ALA A 222 -5.41 10.56 -3.18
N LYS A 223 -4.49 11.25 -2.52
CA LYS A 223 -3.07 11.21 -2.88
C LYS A 223 -2.22 10.94 -1.64
N GLN A 224 -1.34 9.95 -1.71
CA GLN A 224 -0.26 9.83 -0.74
C GLN A 224 0.90 10.68 -1.24
N VAL A 225 1.27 11.71 -0.44
CA VAL A 225 2.22 12.77 -0.84
C VAL A 225 3.63 12.50 -0.33
N SER A 226 4.07 11.25 -0.43
CA SER A 226 5.46 10.87 -0.25
C SER A 226 6.35 11.42 -1.37
N THR A 227 7.67 11.22 -1.27
CA THR A 227 8.60 11.66 -2.33
C THR A 227 8.27 11.08 -3.71
N ARG A 228 7.80 9.82 -3.79
CA ARG A 228 7.37 9.20 -5.05
C ARG A 228 5.93 9.56 -5.39
N GLY A 229 5.10 9.68 -4.39
CA GLY A 229 3.67 9.98 -4.52
C GLY A 229 2.87 8.87 -5.19
N GLY A 230 1.54 8.94 -5.03
CA GLY A 230 0.63 8.06 -5.77
C GLY A 230 -0.82 8.45 -5.56
N GLU A 231 -1.65 8.07 -6.52
CA GLU A 231 -3.07 8.41 -6.57
C GLU A 231 -3.94 7.19 -6.30
N LEU A 232 -4.99 7.39 -5.51
CA LEU A 232 -5.90 6.32 -5.14
C LEU A 232 -7.35 6.73 -5.40
N PHE A 233 -8.11 5.79 -5.92
CA PHE A 233 -9.57 5.84 -6.08
C PHE A 233 -10.19 5.00 -4.98
N CYS A 234 -10.94 5.62 -4.11
CA CYS A 234 -11.37 5.03 -2.84
C CYS A 234 -12.87 4.90 -2.78
N HIS A 235 -13.38 3.72 -2.40
CA HIS A 235 -14.83 3.53 -2.21
C HIS A 235 -15.12 2.88 -0.86
N ASN A 236 -16.01 3.51 -0.10
CA ASN A 236 -16.50 3.03 1.19
C ASN A 236 -17.78 2.19 0.96
N ILE A 237 -17.70 0.87 1.16
CA ILE A 237 -18.81 -0.05 0.88
C ILE A 237 -19.16 -0.86 2.13
N LYS A 238 -20.17 -0.42 2.88
CA LYS A 238 -20.63 -1.10 4.10
C LYS A 238 -19.48 -1.45 5.05
N ASN A 239 -19.10 -2.73 5.13
CA ASN A 239 -18.02 -3.25 5.98
C ASN A 239 -16.70 -3.47 5.22
N ARG A 240 -16.60 -3.02 3.97
CA ARG A 240 -15.41 -3.16 3.13
C ARG A 240 -15.02 -1.82 2.51
N VAL A 241 -13.80 -1.75 2.03
CA VAL A 241 -13.30 -0.63 1.23
C VAL A 241 -12.72 -1.16 -0.08
N LEU A 242 -12.95 -0.45 -1.17
CA LEU A 242 -12.23 -0.68 -2.41
C LEU A 242 -11.15 0.37 -2.56
N ILE A 243 -9.93 -0.10 -2.80
CA ILE A 243 -8.74 0.73 -2.91
C ILE A 243 -8.23 0.60 -4.35
N GLY A 244 -8.52 1.60 -5.15
CA GLY A 244 -8.20 1.63 -6.56
C GLY A 244 -6.90 2.36 -6.85
N GLY A 245 -6.20 1.92 -7.90
CA GLY A 245 -5.01 2.59 -8.41
C GLY A 245 -4.64 2.13 -9.81
N LYS A 246 -3.91 2.99 -10.53
CA LYS A 246 -3.27 2.63 -11.78
C LYS A 246 -1.97 1.89 -11.50
N ALA A 247 -1.43 1.22 -12.52
CA ALA A 247 -0.10 0.64 -12.45
C ALA A 247 0.60 0.75 -13.79
N VAL A 248 1.92 0.82 -13.77
CA VAL A 248 2.74 0.90 -14.99
C VAL A 248 3.93 -0.05 -14.89
N LEU A 249 4.20 -0.77 -15.97
CA LEU A 249 5.39 -1.62 -16.07
C LEU A 249 6.63 -0.75 -16.27
N TYR A 250 7.58 -0.87 -15.36
CA TYR A 250 8.89 -0.24 -15.51
C TYR A 250 9.86 -1.12 -16.29
N MET A 251 9.96 -2.41 -15.94
CA MET A 251 10.91 -3.33 -16.56
C MET A 251 10.37 -4.77 -16.56
N LYS A 252 10.66 -5.50 -17.62
CA LYS A 252 10.60 -6.97 -17.66
C LYS A 252 12.02 -7.51 -17.80
N GLY A 253 12.37 -8.51 -16.98
CA GLY A 253 13.68 -9.14 -16.97
C GLY A 253 13.62 -10.64 -16.79
N LEU A 254 14.81 -11.27 -16.73
CA LEU A 254 14.98 -12.70 -16.50
C LEU A 254 15.98 -12.89 -15.36
N ILE A 255 15.58 -13.60 -14.32
CA ILE A 255 16.46 -14.06 -13.24
C ILE A 255 17.01 -15.42 -13.63
N GLU A 256 18.34 -15.58 -13.66
CA GLU A 256 19.00 -16.86 -13.89
C GLU A 256 19.59 -17.37 -12.56
N ILE A 257 19.10 -18.53 -12.12
CA ILE A 257 19.52 -19.19 -10.90
C ILE A 257 20.29 -20.45 -11.28
N SER A 258 21.56 -20.45 -10.91
CA SER A 258 22.51 -21.56 -11.14
C SER A 258 22.33 -22.71 -10.16
#